data_2c66dac2b5d25ede583600867ee42867
#
_entry.id   2c66dac2b5d25ede583600867ee42867
#
_cell.length_a   1.000
_cell.length_b   1.000
_cell.length_c   1.000
_cell.angle_alpha   90.00
_cell.angle_beta   90.00
_cell.angle_gamma   90.00
#
_symmetry.space_group_name_H-M   'P 1'
#
loop_
_entity.id
_entity.type
_entity.pdbx_description
1 polymer ?
#
loop_
_entity_poly.entity_id
_entity_poly.type
_entity_poly.pdbx_seq_one_letter_code
_entity_poly.pdbx_strand_id
1 'polypeptide(L)'
;KVLLARNAAWPGKMFALITGFMEAGESPQEGIAREVKEETNLDVQATTLVGAYEFLRMNQIIIAYHVVATGQVKLSPELVDYRFYDLHELKCWPAGTGYALADWLRTRGHEPVFFTAEENEERRRGLNLPPKD
;
A
#
# COMPACT_ATOMS: atom_id res chain seq x y z
N LYS A 1 -4.13 -2.01 -13.39
CA LYS A 1 -4.70 -1.33 -12.21
C LYS A 1 -4.00 -1.77 -10.93
N VAL A 2 -3.97 -0.90 -9.96
CA VAL A 2 -3.31 -1.17 -8.68
C VAL A 2 -4.37 -1.18 -7.59
N LEU A 3 -4.31 -2.21 -6.74
CA LEU A 3 -5.20 -2.33 -5.59
C LEU A 3 -4.64 -1.53 -4.42
N LEU A 4 -5.45 -0.64 -3.88
CA LEU A 4 -5.21 -0.02 -2.59
C LEU A 4 -6.39 -0.32 -1.67
N ALA A 5 -6.13 -0.36 -0.38
CA ALA A 5 -7.15 -0.70 0.62
C ALA A 5 -7.14 0.29 1.78
N ARG A 6 -8.25 0.34 2.50
CA ARG A 6 -8.42 1.20 3.65
C ARG A 6 -8.57 0.35 4.90
N ASN A 7 -7.74 0.63 5.89
CA ASN A 7 -7.76 -0.09 7.16
C ASN A 7 -8.87 0.44 8.07
N ALA A 8 -9.54 -0.45 8.78
CA ALA A 8 -10.61 -0.10 9.71
C ALA A 8 -10.13 0.84 10.84
N ALA A 9 -8.85 0.76 11.19
CA ALA A 9 -8.27 1.63 12.21
C ALA A 9 -8.06 3.06 11.72
N TRP A 10 -8.24 3.32 10.43
CA TRP A 10 -8.09 4.64 9.84
C TRP A 10 -9.45 5.26 9.57
N PRO A 11 -9.94 6.14 10.43
CA PRO A 11 -11.15 6.89 10.11
C PRO A 11 -10.86 7.84 8.94
N GLY A 12 -11.74 7.89 7.96
CA GLY A 12 -11.55 8.72 6.80
C GLY A 12 -11.33 7.93 5.53
N LYS A 13 -10.66 8.52 4.56
CA LYS A 13 -10.58 7.99 3.20
C LYS A 13 -9.16 7.65 2.76
N MET A 14 -8.29 7.28 3.68
CA MET A 14 -6.92 6.94 3.32
C MET A 14 -6.84 5.51 2.80
N PHE A 15 -6.48 5.40 1.52
CA PHE A 15 -6.17 4.12 0.90
C PHE A 15 -4.66 3.98 0.78
N ALA A 16 -4.16 2.80 1.02
CA ALA A 16 -2.72 2.53 1.01
C ALA A 16 -2.43 1.13 0.48
N LEU A 17 -1.15 0.83 0.32
CA LEU A 17 -0.69 -0.48 -0.12
C LEU A 17 -0.95 -1.52 0.97
N ILE A 18 -1.05 -2.78 0.55
CA ILE A 18 -1.13 -3.90 1.49
C ILE A 18 0.24 -4.06 2.15
N THR A 19 0.26 -4.07 3.48
CA THR A 19 1.49 -4.21 4.25
C THR A 19 1.33 -5.25 5.34
N GLY A 20 2.45 -5.78 5.81
CA GLY A 20 2.48 -6.70 6.92
C GLY A 20 3.91 -6.95 7.35
N PHE A 21 4.08 -7.67 8.45
CA PHE A 21 5.38 -8.03 8.97
C PHE A 21 5.75 -9.44 8.55
N MET A 22 7.04 -9.64 8.23
CA MET A 22 7.55 -10.98 8.00
C MET A 22 7.49 -11.80 9.28
N GLU A 23 7.17 -13.07 9.12
CA GLU A 23 7.23 -14.01 10.22
C GLU A 23 8.54 -14.78 10.18
N ALA A 24 8.96 -15.30 11.33
CA ALA A 24 10.17 -16.09 11.41
C ALA A 24 10.08 -17.29 10.50
N GLY A 25 11.15 -17.55 9.75
CA GLY A 25 11.25 -18.73 8.90
C GLY A 25 10.65 -18.57 7.50
N GLU A 26 10.08 -17.41 7.17
CA GLU A 26 9.60 -17.19 5.80
C GLU A 26 10.51 -16.24 5.03
N SER A 27 10.58 -16.45 3.71
CA SER A 27 11.26 -15.49 2.83
C SER A 27 10.37 -14.27 2.63
N PRO A 28 10.93 -13.13 2.14
CA PRO A 28 10.09 -11.98 1.82
C PRO A 28 8.98 -12.29 0.83
N GLN A 29 9.24 -13.11 -0.19
CA GLN A 29 8.22 -13.49 -1.18
C GLN A 29 7.11 -14.32 -0.53
N GLU A 30 7.48 -15.26 0.33
CA GLU A 30 6.49 -16.05 1.07
C GLU A 30 5.65 -15.18 1.98
N GLY A 31 6.30 -14.23 2.65
CA GLY A 31 5.62 -13.30 3.54
C GLY A 31 4.60 -12.44 2.82
N ILE A 32 4.97 -11.88 1.66
CA ILE A 32 4.03 -11.03 0.92
C ILE A 32 2.88 -11.85 0.33
N ALA A 33 3.15 -13.06 -0.12
CA ALA A 33 2.09 -13.93 -0.64
C ALA A 33 1.08 -14.26 0.48
N ARG A 34 1.58 -14.55 1.66
CA ARG A 34 0.74 -14.82 2.83
C ARG A 34 -0.10 -13.60 3.21
N GLU A 35 0.52 -12.41 3.27
CA GLU A 35 -0.18 -11.18 3.60
C GLU A 35 -1.28 -10.86 2.59
N VAL A 36 -0.97 -10.98 1.31
CA VAL A 36 -1.97 -10.75 0.26
C VAL A 36 -3.14 -11.70 0.42
N LYS A 37 -2.88 -12.98 0.69
CA LYS A 37 -3.93 -13.97 0.88
C LYS A 37 -4.77 -13.67 2.12
N GLU A 38 -4.13 -13.35 3.23
CA GLU A 38 -4.83 -13.06 4.48
C GLU A 38 -5.69 -11.80 4.38
N GLU A 39 -5.15 -10.76 3.73
CA GLU A 39 -5.79 -9.46 3.70
C GLU A 39 -6.82 -9.32 2.59
N THR A 40 -6.62 -9.98 1.46
CA THR A 40 -7.46 -9.77 0.28
C THR A 40 -8.09 -11.04 -0.29
N ASN A 41 -7.69 -12.21 0.20
CA ASN A 41 -8.11 -13.52 -0.34
C ASN A 41 -7.54 -13.81 -1.74
N LEU A 42 -6.73 -12.95 -2.31
CA LEU A 42 -6.17 -13.18 -3.63
C LEU A 42 -5.01 -14.16 -3.60
N ASP A 43 -4.83 -14.88 -4.70
CA ASP A 43 -3.74 -15.82 -4.88
C ASP A 43 -2.64 -15.19 -5.70
N VAL A 44 -1.45 -15.12 -5.13
CA VAL A 44 -0.29 -14.49 -5.75
C VAL A 44 0.25 -15.40 -6.85
N GLN A 45 0.40 -14.85 -8.05
CA GLN A 45 0.92 -15.57 -9.21
C GLN A 45 2.38 -15.24 -9.49
N ALA A 46 2.78 -14.01 -9.21
CA ALA A 46 4.14 -13.56 -9.47
C ALA A 46 4.48 -12.39 -8.55
N THR A 47 5.77 -12.29 -8.19
CA THR A 47 6.28 -11.17 -7.41
C THR A 47 7.54 -10.63 -8.06
N THR A 48 7.68 -9.30 -8.04
CA THR A 48 8.88 -8.62 -8.55
C THR A 48 9.31 -7.60 -7.53
N LEU A 49 10.57 -7.66 -7.12
CA LEU A 49 11.09 -6.72 -6.15
C LEU A 49 11.10 -5.31 -6.73
N VAL A 50 10.51 -4.37 -6.01
CA VAL A 50 10.56 -2.94 -6.36
C VAL A 50 11.77 -2.30 -5.70
N GLY A 51 11.97 -2.53 -4.41
CA GLY A 51 13.09 -1.97 -3.68
C GLY A 51 12.95 -2.13 -2.18
N ALA A 52 13.95 -1.60 -1.48
CA ALA A 52 13.96 -1.55 -0.02
C ALA A 52 14.04 -0.09 0.40
N TYR A 53 13.29 0.27 1.44
CA TYR A 53 13.12 1.66 1.85
C TYR A 53 13.26 1.77 3.36
N GLU A 54 13.99 2.78 3.80
CA GLU A 54 14.09 3.07 5.22
C GLU A 54 12.85 3.81 5.70
N PHE A 55 12.34 3.38 6.84
CA PHE A 55 11.27 4.09 7.51
C PHE A 55 11.75 4.42 8.92
N LEU A 56 12.61 5.45 8.98
CA LEU A 56 13.36 5.77 10.20
C LEU A 56 12.46 6.08 11.39
N ARG A 57 11.37 6.78 11.15
CA ARG A 57 10.44 7.13 12.22
C ARG A 57 9.88 5.90 12.93
N MET A 58 9.75 4.80 12.21
CA MET A 58 9.23 3.55 12.76
C MET A 58 10.32 2.53 13.04
N ASN A 59 11.59 2.90 12.80
CA ASN A 59 12.73 2.01 12.94
C ASN A 59 12.53 0.70 12.16
N GLN A 60 12.09 0.83 10.91
CA GLN A 60 11.76 -0.30 10.04
C GLN A 60 12.44 -0.17 8.69
N ILE A 61 12.63 -1.31 8.06
CA ILE A 61 12.99 -1.38 6.65
C ILE A 61 11.79 -1.99 5.92
N ILE A 62 11.35 -1.31 4.88
CA ILE A 62 10.24 -1.77 4.05
C ILE A 62 10.83 -2.44 2.82
N ILE A 63 10.42 -3.68 2.58
CA ILE A 63 10.76 -4.39 1.34
C ILE A 63 9.50 -4.45 0.50
N ALA A 64 9.54 -3.80 -0.66
CA ALA A 64 8.36 -3.63 -1.50
C ALA A 64 8.41 -4.53 -2.73
N TYR A 65 7.29 -5.16 -3.01
CA TYR A 65 7.11 -6.02 -4.18
C TYR A 65 5.93 -5.56 -5.01
N HIS A 66 6.08 -5.66 -6.31
CA HIS A 66 4.95 -5.68 -7.23
C HIS A 66 4.44 -7.10 -7.31
N VAL A 67 3.15 -7.28 -7.12
CA VAL A 67 2.52 -8.60 -7.06
C VAL A 67 1.44 -8.67 -8.13
N VAL A 68 1.45 -9.76 -8.89
CA VAL A 68 0.33 -10.11 -9.76
C VAL A 68 -0.48 -11.18 -9.05
N ALA A 69 -1.74 -10.92 -8.84
CA ALA A 69 -2.61 -11.82 -8.10
C ALA A 69 -3.96 -11.99 -8.82
N THR A 70 -4.59 -13.14 -8.59
CA THR A 70 -5.86 -13.49 -9.20
C THR A 70 -6.84 -13.95 -8.14
N GLY A 71 -8.11 -13.96 -8.47
CA GLY A 71 -9.15 -14.41 -7.58
C GLY A 71 -10.16 -13.33 -7.27
N GLN A 72 -10.99 -13.60 -6.29
CA GLN A 72 -12.02 -12.67 -5.86
C GLN A 72 -11.63 -12.02 -4.55
N VAL A 73 -11.68 -10.70 -4.50
CA VAL A 73 -11.32 -9.96 -3.29
C VAL A 73 -12.35 -10.23 -2.20
N LYS A 74 -11.84 -10.67 -1.05
CA LYS A 74 -12.59 -10.74 0.21
C LYS A 74 -11.68 -10.17 1.27
N LEU A 75 -12.02 -9.01 1.79
CA LEU A 75 -11.16 -8.30 2.73
C LEU A 75 -11.17 -8.98 4.10
N SER A 76 -10.02 -8.93 4.78
CA SER A 76 -9.93 -9.31 6.18
C SER A 76 -10.74 -8.33 7.03
N PRO A 77 -11.04 -8.68 8.30
CA PRO A 77 -11.74 -7.74 9.19
C PRO A 77 -11.01 -6.43 9.42
N GLU A 78 -9.69 -6.39 9.18
CA GLU A 78 -8.89 -5.19 9.37
C GLU A 78 -9.06 -4.18 8.23
N LEU A 79 -9.48 -4.64 7.07
CA LEU A 79 -9.69 -3.79 5.91
C LEU A 79 -11.18 -3.60 5.65
N VAL A 80 -11.58 -2.36 5.42
CA VAL A 80 -13.01 -2.04 5.28
C VAL A 80 -13.40 -1.64 3.86
N ASP A 81 -12.43 -1.36 3.00
CA ASP A 81 -12.72 -0.98 1.62
C ASP A 81 -11.49 -1.18 0.75
N TYR A 82 -11.70 -1.34 -0.54
CA TYR A 82 -10.62 -1.42 -1.50
C TYR A 82 -11.04 -0.76 -2.80
N ARG A 83 -10.03 -0.32 -3.57
CA ARG A 83 -10.26 0.21 -4.91
C ARG A 83 -9.10 -0.21 -5.81
N PHE A 84 -9.44 -0.43 -7.09
CA PHE A 84 -8.45 -0.58 -8.13
C PHE A 84 -8.27 0.77 -8.82
N TYR A 85 -7.04 1.21 -8.94
CA TYR A 85 -6.70 2.50 -9.55
C TYR A 85 -6.00 2.27 -10.88
N ASP A 86 -6.36 3.05 -11.87
CA ASP A 86 -5.54 3.16 -13.08
C ASP A 86 -4.26 3.91 -12.72
N LEU A 87 -3.17 3.65 -13.45
CA LEU A 87 -1.88 4.22 -13.08
C LEU A 87 -1.90 5.75 -13.06
N HIS A 88 -2.65 6.37 -13.96
CA HIS A 88 -2.73 7.82 -14.02
C HIS A 88 -3.54 8.45 -12.88
N GLU A 89 -4.31 7.65 -12.15
CA GLU A 89 -5.09 8.13 -11.02
C GLU A 89 -4.31 8.11 -9.71
N LEU A 90 -3.17 7.42 -9.68
CA LEU A 90 -2.43 7.21 -8.43
C LEU A 90 -1.70 8.48 -8.02
N LYS A 91 -1.80 8.81 -6.74
CA LYS A 91 -0.94 9.80 -6.09
C LYS A 91 -0.18 9.10 -4.98
N CYS A 92 1.07 9.50 -4.83
CA CYS A 92 1.97 8.90 -3.86
C CYS A 92 2.06 9.77 -2.62
N TRP A 93 2.08 9.13 -1.46
CA TRP A 93 2.32 9.85 -0.21
C TRP A 93 3.82 9.94 0.04
N PRO A 94 4.30 11.07 0.61
CA PRO A 94 5.73 11.30 0.76
C PRO A 94 6.28 10.67 2.03
N ALA A 95 6.08 9.39 2.21
CA ALA A 95 6.59 8.63 3.34
C ALA A 95 6.51 7.13 3.04
N GLY A 96 7.47 6.38 3.54
CA GLY A 96 7.42 4.92 3.57
C GLY A 96 7.04 4.28 2.24
N THR A 97 5.91 3.58 2.24
CA THR A 97 5.44 2.84 1.07
C THR A 97 5.07 3.72 -0.12
N GLY A 98 4.83 5.02 0.10
CA GLY A 98 4.57 5.94 -1.01
C GLY A 98 5.74 6.05 -1.97
N TYR A 99 6.96 6.00 -1.46
CA TYR A 99 8.16 6.01 -2.31
C TYR A 99 8.29 4.74 -3.13
N ALA A 100 7.88 3.61 -2.58
CA ALA A 100 7.86 2.35 -3.32
C ALA A 100 6.88 2.42 -4.48
N LEU A 101 5.69 2.96 -4.25
CA LEU A 101 4.70 3.15 -5.30
C LEU A 101 5.24 4.07 -6.39
N ALA A 102 5.91 5.16 -6.01
CA ALA A 102 6.50 6.10 -6.96
C ALA A 102 7.55 5.41 -7.84
N ASP A 103 8.44 4.62 -7.24
CA ASP A 103 9.47 3.92 -7.99
C ASP A 103 8.87 2.90 -8.94
N TRP A 104 7.86 2.17 -8.51
CA TRP A 104 7.18 1.23 -9.39
C TRP A 104 6.52 1.95 -10.57
N LEU A 105 5.88 3.09 -10.34
CA LEU A 105 5.28 3.87 -11.41
C LEU A 105 6.33 4.29 -12.45
N ARG A 106 7.52 4.69 -11.99
CA ARG A 106 8.62 5.05 -12.91
C ARG A 106 9.02 3.86 -13.77
N THR A 107 9.02 2.65 -13.24
CA THR A 107 9.33 1.46 -14.03
C THR A 107 8.30 1.20 -15.11
N ARG A 108 7.10 1.75 -14.97
CA ARG A 108 6.02 1.64 -15.96
C ARG A 108 5.94 2.83 -16.89
N GLY A 109 6.92 3.73 -16.84
CA GLY A 109 6.94 4.90 -17.70
C GLY A 109 6.05 6.04 -17.27
N HIS A 110 5.56 6.00 -16.03
CA HIS A 110 4.72 7.05 -15.47
C HIS A 110 5.52 7.94 -14.53
N GLU A 111 5.39 9.24 -14.69
CA GLU A 111 5.97 10.18 -13.74
C GLU A 111 5.07 10.23 -12.50
N PRO A 112 5.59 9.87 -11.32
CA PRO A 112 4.76 9.85 -10.12
C PRO A 112 4.34 11.25 -9.72
N VAL A 113 3.11 11.39 -9.28
CA VAL A 113 2.57 12.62 -8.71
C VAL A 113 2.41 12.40 -7.23
N PHE A 114 3.00 13.27 -6.43
CA PHE A 114 2.90 13.17 -4.98
C PHE A 114 1.79 14.09 -4.46
N PHE A 115 1.18 13.68 -3.37
CA PHE A 115 0.33 14.60 -2.62
C PHE A 115 1.15 15.80 -2.21
N THR A 116 0.58 17.00 -2.31
CA THR A 116 1.20 18.18 -1.72
C THR A 116 1.23 18.03 -0.21
N ALA A 117 2.04 18.83 0.49
CA ALA A 117 2.06 18.77 1.95
C ALA A 117 0.67 18.99 2.53
N GLU A 118 -0.08 19.93 1.97
CA GLU A 118 -1.44 20.24 2.39
C GLU A 118 -2.39 19.08 2.13
N GLU A 119 -2.36 18.49 0.94
CA GLU A 119 -3.19 17.34 0.60
C GLU A 119 -2.89 16.15 1.49
N ASN A 120 -1.62 15.91 1.76
CA ASN A 120 -1.20 14.80 2.61
C ASN A 120 -1.66 15.01 4.05
N GLU A 121 -1.63 16.24 4.52
CA GLU A 121 -2.12 16.58 5.85
C GLU A 121 -3.62 16.35 5.97
N GLU A 122 -4.40 16.76 4.99
CA GLU A 122 -5.83 16.51 4.96
C GLU A 122 -6.14 15.02 4.94
N ARG A 123 -5.39 14.26 4.14
CA ARG A 123 -5.52 12.82 4.05
C ARG A 123 -5.29 12.17 5.42
N ARG A 124 -4.29 12.63 6.16
CA ARG A 124 -3.97 12.12 7.49
C ARG A 124 -4.99 12.54 8.53
N ARG A 125 -5.50 13.75 8.45
CA ARG A 125 -6.50 14.27 9.40
C ARG A 125 -7.78 13.48 9.34
N GLY A 126 -8.15 13.02 8.19
CA GLY A 126 -9.32 12.15 8.05
C GLY A 126 -9.21 10.88 8.87
N LEU A 127 -8.01 10.53 9.35
CA LEU A 127 -7.79 9.35 10.16
C LEU A 127 -8.05 9.57 11.64
N ASN A 128 -7.74 10.76 12.15
CA ASN A 128 -7.60 10.97 13.59
C ASN A 128 -8.43 12.10 14.13
N LEU A 129 -8.95 12.94 13.28
CA LEU A 129 -9.63 14.15 13.70
C LEU A 129 -10.96 14.28 12.98
N PRO A 130 -11.92 14.98 13.59
CA PRO A 130 -13.13 15.35 12.88
C PRO A 130 -12.77 16.09 11.59
N PRO A 131 -13.61 16.05 10.58
CA PRO A 131 -13.37 16.81 9.38
C PRO A 131 -13.09 18.26 9.73
N LYS A 132 -12.12 18.80 9.05
CA LYS A 132 -11.84 20.20 9.23
C LYS A 132 -12.95 20.98 8.55
N ASP A 133 -13.55 21.81 9.28
CA ASP A 133 -14.67 22.62 8.79
C ASP A 133 -14.23 23.57 7.69
#